data_f581b85538f68d89b204bd358e0c7e42
#
_entry.id   f581b85538f68d89b204bd358e0c7e42
#
_cell.length_a   1.000
_cell.length_b   1.000
_cell.length_c   1.000
_cell.angle_alpha   90.00
_cell.angle_beta   90.00
_cell.angle_gamma   90.00
#
_symmetry.space_group_name_H-M   'P 1'
#
loop_
_entity.id
_entity.type
_entity.pdbx_description
1 polymer ?
#
loop_
_entity_poly.entity_id
_entity_poly.type
_entity_poly.pdbx_seq_one_letter_code
_entity_poly.pdbx_strand_id
1 'polypeptide(L)'
;ETVEETRAQRLLDGCNPDGTLSVPLRYYAAHTGRFGGTEKINLQNLPRGSKLRNAIQAGPEEMLYISDLSNIEARMLAWLAKEQDLLDSFATGEDVYSNFASQIYNRPITKENKLERYVGKTAILGLGYGMGANKYQTILAQGSPAVDVTQSTALGIVAQYRAMYPNIPQLWSIGKQLLFYMLDRTEQSYSYGPLSVASNALKLPNGMYLQYPHLRYSNNEFIYDSGRNGITRTHGPVSYTHLTLPTTLVV
;
A
#
# COMPACT_ATOMS: atom_id res chain seq x y z
N GLU A 1 -17.85 -25.94 1.93
CA GLU A 1 -17.90 -24.66 2.67
C GLU A 1 -17.24 -23.57 1.83
N THR A 2 -17.93 -22.47 1.66
CA THR A 2 -17.37 -21.28 1.02
C THR A 2 -16.47 -20.51 1.99
N VAL A 3 -15.59 -19.67 1.45
CA VAL A 3 -14.75 -18.79 2.28
C VAL A 3 -15.61 -17.85 3.16
N GLU A 4 -16.77 -17.44 2.67
CA GLU A 4 -17.69 -16.56 3.42
C GLU A 4 -18.36 -17.31 4.59
N GLU A 5 -18.79 -18.54 4.38
CA GLU A 5 -19.37 -19.38 5.45
C GLU A 5 -18.35 -19.63 6.57
N THR A 6 -17.11 -20.00 6.21
CA THR A 6 -16.06 -20.19 7.19
C THR A 6 -15.75 -18.90 7.98
N ARG A 7 -15.81 -17.74 7.32
CA ARG A 7 -15.64 -16.45 8.01
C ARG A 7 -16.80 -16.12 8.92
N ALA A 8 -18.04 -16.36 8.46
CA ALA A 8 -19.22 -16.14 9.26
C ALA A 8 -19.19 -17.01 10.53
N GLN A 9 -18.88 -18.30 10.39
CA GLN A 9 -18.76 -19.21 11.52
C GLN A 9 -17.73 -18.75 12.53
N ARG A 10 -16.53 -18.31 12.07
CA ARG A 10 -15.49 -17.80 12.95
C ARG A 10 -15.88 -16.52 13.71
N LEU A 11 -16.67 -15.64 13.09
CA LEU A 11 -17.20 -14.47 13.78
C LEU A 11 -18.22 -14.88 14.85
N LEU A 12 -19.10 -15.82 14.54
CA LEU A 12 -20.08 -16.35 15.50
C LEU A 12 -19.38 -17.06 16.68
N ASP A 13 -18.39 -17.89 16.39
CA ASP A 13 -17.61 -18.61 17.41
C ASP A 13 -16.80 -17.65 18.32
N GLY A 14 -16.46 -16.46 17.80
CA GLY A 14 -15.72 -15.42 18.52
C GLY A 14 -16.60 -14.42 19.28
N CYS A 15 -17.93 -14.48 19.11
CA CYS A 15 -18.85 -13.61 19.82
C CYS A 15 -18.95 -13.99 21.31
N ASN A 16 -18.95 -12.98 22.16
CA ASN A 16 -19.26 -13.12 23.57
C ASN A 16 -20.74 -13.41 23.80
N PRO A 17 -21.15 -13.93 24.97
CA PRO A 17 -22.56 -14.19 25.30
C PRO A 17 -23.45 -12.94 25.23
N ASP A 18 -22.91 -11.76 25.39
CA ASP A 18 -23.59 -10.46 25.30
C ASP A 18 -23.72 -9.96 23.83
N GLY A 19 -23.25 -10.72 22.86
CA GLY A 19 -23.26 -10.34 21.46
C GLY A 19 -22.12 -9.46 21.01
N THR A 20 -21.20 -9.08 21.89
CA THR A 20 -20.00 -8.32 21.52
C THR A 20 -18.96 -9.21 20.84
N LEU A 21 -18.11 -8.61 20.00
CA LEU A 21 -17.01 -9.29 19.33
C LEU A 21 -15.69 -8.61 19.70
N SER A 22 -14.78 -9.38 20.29
CA SER A 22 -13.42 -8.92 20.52
C SER A 22 -12.68 -8.79 19.19
N VAL A 23 -11.90 -7.70 19.04
CA VAL A 23 -11.08 -7.45 17.83
C VAL A 23 -9.62 -7.78 18.15
N PRO A 24 -9.18 -9.03 17.96
CA PRO A 24 -7.83 -9.44 18.30
C PRO A 24 -6.85 -8.91 17.24
N LEU A 25 -6.09 -7.88 17.60
CA LEU A 25 -5.07 -7.29 16.73
C LEU A 25 -3.69 -7.53 17.30
N ARG A 26 -2.77 -7.95 16.43
CA ARG A 26 -1.36 -8.02 16.74
C ARG A 26 -0.67 -6.76 16.24
N TYR A 27 0.00 -6.07 17.16
CA TYR A 27 0.83 -4.92 16.84
C TYR A 27 2.03 -5.34 15.99
N TYR A 28 2.39 -4.51 15.01
CA TYR A 28 3.50 -4.76 14.09
C TYR A 28 3.46 -6.15 13.44
N ALA A 29 2.29 -6.59 13.00
CA ALA A 29 2.09 -7.91 12.44
C ALA A 29 2.68 -8.09 11.04
N ALA A 30 2.69 -7.03 10.24
CA ALA A 30 3.30 -6.99 8.93
C ALA A 30 4.71 -6.40 9.00
N HIS A 31 5.56 -6.76 8.02
CA HIS A 31 6.91 -6.20 7.88
C HIS A 31 6.92 -4.65 7.83
N THR A 32 5.87 -4.06 7.28
CA THR A 32 5.68 -2.61 7.18
C THR A 32 5.11 -1.95 8.44
N GLY A 33 4.99 -2.68 9.55
CA GLY A 33 4.49 -2.16 10.82
C GLY A 33 2.97 -2.11 10.96
N ARG A 34 2.21 -2.62 10.00
CA ARG A 34 0.74 -2.65 10.08
C ARG A 34 0.27 -3.65 11.14
N PHE A 35 -0.82 -3.30 11.81
CA PHE A 35 -1.57 -4.27 12.61
C PHE A 35 -2.10 -5.41 11.74
N GLY A 36 -2.23 -6.59 12.29
CA GLY A 36 -2.86 -7.73 11.62
C GLY A 36 -3.79 -8.46 12.55
N GLY A 37 -4.86 -9.02 12.01
CA GLY A 37 -5.76 -9.88 12.76
C GLY A 37 -5.03 -11.13 13.28
N THR A 38 -5.43 -11.58 14.46
CA THR A 38 -4.96 -12.82 15.11
C THR A 38 -6.16 -13.69 15.47
N GLU A 39 -5.94 -14.82 16.11
CA GLU A 39 -7.00 -15.75 16.58
C GLU A 39 -7.99 -16.17 15.47
N LYS A 40 -7.51 -16.23 14.22
CA LYS A 40 -8.30 -16.54 13.02
C LYS A 40 -9.40 -15.51 12.69
N ILE A 41 -9.48 -14.40 13.42
CA ILE A 41 -10.40 -13.29 13.17
C ILE A 41 -9.59 -12.13 12.54
N ASN A 42 -10.00 -11.69 11.36
CA ASN A 42 -9.39 -10.53 10.70
C ASN A 42 -10.48 -9.64 10.08
N LEU A 43 -10.95 -8.69 10.86
CA LEU A 43 -11.97 -7.74 10.42
C LEU A 43 -11.48 -6.76 9.35
N GLN A 44 -10.15 -6.56 9.24
CA GLN A 44 -9.54 -5.69 8.21
C GLN A 44 -9.77 -6.23 6.78
N ASN A 45 -10.00 -7.54 6.64
CA ASN A 45 -10.17 -8.22 5.35
C ASN A 45 -11.64 -8.47 4.98
N LEU A 46 -12.59 -7.89 5.68
CA LEU A 46 -14.00 -7.99 5.30
C LEU A 46 -14.25 -7.16 4.04
N PRO A 47 -14.84 -7.77 2.98
CA PRO A 47 -15.13 -7.06 1.74
C PRO A 47 -16.07 -5.88 1.97
N ARG A 48 -15.90 -4.81 1.21
CA ARG A 48 -16.83 -3.67 1.23
C ARG A 48 -18.23 -4.15 0.80
N GLY A 49 -19.25 -3.76 1.57
CA GLY A 49 -20.65 -4.11 1.27
C GLY A 49 -21.00 -5.57 1.56
N SER A 50 -20.10 -6.38 2.14
CA SER A 50 -20.45 -7.73 2.55
C SER A 50 -21.46 -7.73 3.70
N LYS A 51 -22.34 -8.73 3.73
CA LYS A 51 -23.31 -8.92 4.82
C LYS A 51 -22.60 -9.04 6.18
N LEU A 52 -21.42 -9.69 6.22
CA LEU A 52 -20.63 -9.83 7.43
C LEU A 52 -20.15 -8.47 7.98
N ARG A 53 -19.75 -7.55 7.09
CA ARG A 53 -19.35 -6.21 7.52
C ARG A 53 -20.55 -5.41 8.04
N ASN A 54 -21.71 -5.55 7.43
CA ASN A 54 -22.95 -4.87 7.84
C ASN A 54 -23.52 -5.43 9.14
N ALA A 55 -23.12 -6.64 9.53
CA ALA A 55 -23.52 -7.24 10.82
C ALA A 55 -22.80 -6.61 12.02
N ILE A 56 -21.70 -5.89 11.79
CA ILE A 56 -20.98 -5.18 12.86
C ILE A 56 -21.71 -3.86 13.09
N GLN A 57 -22.34 -3.73 14.26
CA GLN A 57 -23.17 -2.60 14.62
C GLN A 57 -22.76 -2.07 16.00
N ALA A 58 -23.07 -0.81 16.27
CA ALA A 58 -23.00 -0.26 17.62
C ALA A 58 -24.06 -0.90 18.52
N GLY A 59 -23.80 -0.93 19.82
CA GLY A 59 -24.79 -1.35 20.81
C GLY A 59 -25.98 -0.40 20.89
N PRO A 60 -27.04 -0.78 21.63
CA PRO A 60 -28.16 0.11 21.91
C PRO A 60 -27.64 1.43 22.52
N GLU A 61 -28.12 2.56 22.01
CA GLU A 61 -27.71 3.92 22.43
C GLU A 61 -26.23 4.29 22.15
N GLU A 62 -25.50 3.45 21.42
CA GLU A 62 -24.11 3.71 21.01
C GLU A 62 -24.06 4.11 19.53
N MET A 63 -22.95 4.77 19.14
CA MET A 63 -22.70 5.19 17.78
C MET A 63 -21.29 4.83 17.35
N LEU A 64 -21.18 4.25 16.16
CA LEU A 64 -19.89 3.93 15.54
C LEU A 64 -19.39 5.13 14.72
N TYR A 65 -18.27 5.71 15.13
CA TYR A 65 -17.58 6.75 14.37
C TYR A 65 -16.52 6.10 13.48
N ILE A 66 -16.64 6.28 12.16
CA ILE A 66 -15.72 5.72 11.18
C ILE A 66 -15.01 6.87 10.49
N SER A 67 -13.69 6.89 10.60
CA SER A 67 -12.83 7.86 9.92
C SER A 67 -11.76 7.15 9.10
N ASP A 68 -11.52 7.63 7.88
CA ASP A 68 -10.49 7.11 6.98
C ASP A 68 -9.64 8.26 6.43
N LEU A 69 -8.33 8.08 6.41
CA LEU A 69 -7.41 9.06 5.85
C LEU A 69 -7.40 8.95 4.33
N SER A 70 -8.09 9.89 3.68
CA SER A 70 -8.24 9.92 2.22
C SER A 70 -6.88 9.94 1.52
N ASN A 71 -6.66 8.95 0.64
CA ASN A 71 -5.48 8.84 -0.23
C ASN A 71 -4.14 8.85 0.52
N ILE A 72 -4.10 8.44 1.79
CA ILE A 72 -2.91 8.59 2.64
C ILE A 72 -1.65 7.99 2.02
N GLU A 73 -1.74 6.84 1.37
CA GLU A 73 -0.60 6.20 0.73
C GLU A 73 -0.01 7.05 -0.39
N ALA A 74 -0.85 7.59 -1.26
CA ALA A 74 -0.40 8.46 -2.35
C ALA A 74 0.14 9.81 -1.83
N ARG A 75 -0.48 10.37 -0.78
CA ARG A 75 0.01 11.60 -0.11
C ARG A 75 1.39 11.40 0.50
N MET A 76 1.59 10.32 1.23
CA MET A 76 2.87 10.00 1.85
C MET A 76 3.95 9.69 0.82
N LEU A 77 3.59 9.00 -0.27
CA LEU A 77 4.50 8.77 -1.38
C LEU A 77 4.94 10.08 -2.02
N ALA A 78 3.99 10.98 -2.32
CA ALA A 78 4.29 12.30 -2.89
C ALA A 78 5.18 13.13 -1.95
N TRP A 79 4.91 13.09 -0.66
CA TRP A 79 5.70 13.80 0.35
C TRP A 79 7.14 13.27 0.43
N LEU A 80 7.32 11.96 0.50
CA LEU A 80 8.65 11.34 0.51
C LEU A 80 9.42 11.58 -0.77
N ALA A 81 8.76 11.50 -1.91
CA ALA A 81 9.34 11.76 -3.22
C ALA A 81 9.60 13.26 -3.47
N LYS A 82 9.01 14.16 -2.65
CA LYS A 82 8.99 15.61 -2.89
C LYS A 82 8.36 15.96 -4.24
N GLU A 83 7.29 15.22 -4.61
CA GLU A 83 6.53 15.44 -5.85
C GLU A 83 5.54 16.58 -5.63
N GLN A 84 5.99 17.82 -5.88
CA GLN A 84 5.26 19.02 -5.49
C GLN A 84 3.92 19.15 -6.21
N ASP A 85 3.84 18.87 -7.49
CA ASP A 85 2.60 18.99 -8.27
C ASP A 85 1.50 18.08 -7.72
N LEU A 86 1.88 16.88 -7.28
CA LEU A 86 0.94 15.94 -6.67
C LEU A 86 0.54 16.37 -5.26
N LEU A 87 1.45 16.97 -4.49
CA LEU A 87 1.17 17.53 -3.17
C LEU A 87 0.22 18.71 -3.27
N ASP A 88 0.43 19.60 -4.23
CA ASP A 88 -0.44 20.77 -4.46
C ASP A 88 -1.85 20.35 -4.86
N SER A 89 -1.97 19.35 -5.74
CA SER A 89 -3.27 18.77 -6.09
C SER A 89 -4.00 18.17 -4.87
N PHE A 90 -3.28 17.57 -3.94
CA PHE A 90 -3.88 17.10 -2.68
C PHE A 90 -4.24 18.24 -1.73
N ALA A 91 -3.46 19.31 -1.69
CA ALA A 91 -3.71 20.48 -0.83
C ALA A 91 -4.95 21.27 -1.29
N THR A 92 -5.13 21.41 -2.60
CA THR A 92 -6.31 22.06 -3.19
C THR A 92 -7.58 21.21 -3.15
N GLY A 93 -7.45 19.94 -2.74
CA GLY A 93 -8.59 19.02 -2.67
C GLY A 93 -9.05 18.47 -4.03
N GLU A 94 -8.19 18.55 -5.04
CA GLU A 94 -8.47 18.02 -6.36
C GLU A 94 -8.62 16.49 -6.35
N ASP A 95 -9.42 15.99 -7.28
CA ASP A 95 -9.53 14.55 -7.51
C ASP A 95 -8.37 14.06 -8.40
N VAL A 96 -7.24 13.77 -7.76
CA VAL A 96 -6.02 13.31 -8.46
C VAL A 96 -6.25 12.08 -9.35
N TYR A 97 -7.27 11.27 -9.05
CA TYR A 97 -7.63 10.13 -9.89
C TYR A 97 -8.27 10.56 -11.21
N SER A 98 -9.21 11.52 -11.14
CA SER A 98 -9.82 12.12 -12.32
C SER A 98 -8.82 12.93 -13.10
N ASN A 99 -7.94 13.67 -12.44
CA ASN A 99 -6.90 14.46 -13.08
C ASN A 99 -5.96 13.56 -13.91
N PHE A 100 -5.46 12.49 -13.32
CA PHE A 100 -4.61 11.56 -14.07
C PHE A 100 -5.37 10.83 -15.18
N ALA A 101 -6.64 10.43 -14.93
CA ALA A 101 -7.47 9.85 -15.98
C ALA A 101 -7.70 10.82 -17.14
N SER A 102 -7.88 12.12 -16.87
CA SER A 102 -8.02 13.15 -17.92
C SER A 102 -6.80 13.21 -18.82
N GLN A 103 -5.62 13.01 -18.27
CA GLN A 103 -4.39 12.93 -19.08
C GLN A 103 -4.34 11.66 -19.92
N ILE A 104 -4.73 10.51 -19.38
CA ILE A 104 -4.76 9.23 -20.10
C ILE A 104 -5.70 9.31 -21.32
N TYR A 105 -6.89 9.86 -21.10
CA TYR A 105 -7.96 9.89 -22.12
C TYR A 105 -7.97 11.18 -22.97
N ASN A 106 -7.05 12.10 -22.70
CA ASN A 106 -6.94 13.42 -23.37
C ASN A 106 -8.29 14.16 -23.46
N ARG A 107 -9.08 14.08 -22.39
CA ARG A 107 -10.36 14.79 -22.20
C ARG A 107 -10.67 14.95 -20.72
N PRO A 108 -11.50 15.92 -20.34
CA PRO A 108 -11.92 16.10 -18.94
C PRO A 108 -12.63 14.83 -18.42
N ILE A 109 -12.12 14.29 -17.31
CA ILE A 109 -12.73 13.18 -16.55
C ILE A 109 -13.15 13.69 -15.18
N THR A 110 -14.37 13.35 -14.79
CA THR A 110 -14.95 13.73 -13.50
C THR A 110 -15.31 12.49 -12.68
N LYS A 111 -15.85 12.70 -11.48
CA LYS A 111 -16.35 11.60 -10.64
C LYS A 111 -17.50 10.81 -11.26
N GLU A 112 -18.17 11.38 -12.26
CA GLU A 112 -19.25 10.73 -13.01
C GLU A 112 -18.73 9.68 -14.00
N ASN A 113 -17.53 9.89 -14.53
CA ASN A 113 -16.85 8.97 -15.44
C ASN A 113 -16.21 7.81 -14.66
N LYS A 114 -17.04 6.94 -14.10
CA LYS A 114 -16.62 5.92 -13.12
C LYS A 114 -15.56 4.97 -13.64
N LEU A 115 -15.64 4.54 -14.91
CA LEU A 115 -14.69 3.60 -15.50
C LEU A 115 -13.33 4.23 -15.72
N GLU A 116 -13.29 5.38 -16.37
CA GLU A 116 -12.05 6.10 -16.66
C GLU A 116 -11.37 6.56 -15.37
N ARG A 117 -12.17 7.04 -14.42
CA ARG A 117 -11.68 7.40 -13.10
C ARG A 117 -11.12 6.19 -12.33
N TYR A 118 -11.71 5.00 -12.51
CA TYR A 118 -11.19 3.77 -11.93
C TYR A 118 -9.82 3.40 -12.51
N VAL A 119 -9.62 3.58 -13.83
CA VAL A 119 -8.31 3.42 -14.48
C VAL A 119 -7.28 4.37 -13.87
N GLY A 120 -7.61 5.66 -13.73
CA GLY A 120 -6.74 6.65 -13.09
C GLY A 120 -6.44 6.32 -11.62
N LYS A 121 -7.44 5.87 -10.86
CA LYS A 121 -7.28 5.45 -9.47
C LYS A 121 -6.32 4.27 -9.35
N THR A 122 -6.49 3.25 -10.20
CA THR A 122 -5.63 2.06 -10.20
C THR A 122 -4.20 2.43 -10.58
N ALA A 123 -4.02 3.40 -11.48
CA ALA A 123 -2.71 3.94 -11.83
C ALA A 123 -2.05 4.65 -10.64
N ILE A 124 -2.69 5.65 -10.05
CA ILE A 124 -2.13 6.43 -8.94
C ILE A 124 -1.76 5.52 -7.76
N LEU A 125 -2.63 4.59 -7.39
CA LEU A 125 -2.38 3.69 -6.27
C LEU A 125 -1.38 2.57 -6.58
N GLY A 126 -1.38 2.06 -7.81
CA GLY A 126 -0.53 0.91 -8.18
C GLY A 126 0.84 1.31 -8.71
N LEU A 127 0.89 2.29 -9.63
CA LEU A 127 2.15 2.68 -10.27
C LEU A 127 3.08 3.39 -9.30
N GLY A 128 2.55 4.06 -8.28
CA GLY A 128 3.34 4.62 -7.19
C GLY A 128 4.16 3.57 -6.44
N TYR A 129 3.71 2.33 -6.43
CA TYR A 129 4.43 1.18 -5.90
C TYR A 129 5.30 0.46 -6.94
N GLY A 130 5.65 1.11 -8.04
CA GLY A 130 6.52 0.56 -9.06
C GLY A 130 5.88 -0.57 -9.89
N MET A 131 4.56 -0.65 -9.92
CA MET A 131 3.85 -1.64 -10.72
C MET A 131 4.23 -1.51 -12.20
N GLY A 132 4.50 -2.64 -12.86
CA GLY A 132 4.72 -2.70 -14.31
C GLY A 132 3.41 -2.85 -15.09
N ALA A 133 3.49 -2.63 -16.41
CA ALA A 133 2.33 -2.63 -17.31
C ALA A 133 1.54 -3.95 -17.30
N ASN A 134 2.22 -5.11 -17.28
CA ASN A 134 1.54 -6.42 -17.26
C ASN A 134 0.65 -6.57 -16.02
N LYS A 135 1.18 -6.23 -14.85
CA LYS A 135 0.42 -6.31 -13.59
C LYS A 135 -0.71 -5.27 -13.56
N TYR A 136 -0.46 -4.07 -14.07
CA TYR A 136 -1.47 -3.04 -14.18
C TYR A 136 -2.65 -3.49 -15.05
N GLN A 137 -2.38 -4.04 -16.24
CA GLN A 137 -3.37 -4.62 -17.16
C GLN A 137 -4.18 -5.73 -16.45
N THR A 138 -3.50 -6.66 -15.78
CA THR A 138 -4.15 -7.76 -15.06
C THR A 138 -5.09 -7.25 -13.95
N ILE A 139 -4.67 -6.24 -13.19
CA ILE A 139 -5.50 -5.68 -12.12
C ILE A 139 -6.74 -4.99 -12.69
N LEU A 140 -6.62 -4.28 -13.80
CA LEU A 140 -7.77 -3.66 -14.46
C LEU A 140 -8.76 -4.71 -14.99
N ALA A 141 -8.25 -5.77 -15.62
CA ALA A 141 -9.10 -6.86 -16.16
C ALA A 141 -9.80 -7.67 -15.05
N GLN A 142 -9.17 -7.86 -13.91
CA GLN A 142 -9.71 -8.60 -12.76
C GLN A 142 -10.48 -7.71 -11.78
N GLY A 143 -10.54 -6.41 -12.03
CA GLY A 143 -11.16 -5.44 -11.12
C GLY A 143 -12.69 -5.43 -11.17
N SER A 144 -13.27 -4.62 -10.31
CA SER A 144 -14.70 -4.35 -10.33
C SER A 144 -14.91 -2.82 -10.29
N PRO A 145 -15.28 -2.23 -11.42
CA PRO A 145 -15.58 -2.84 -12.73
C PRO A 145 -14.33 -3.39 -13.44
N ALA A 146 -14.48 -4.46 -14.22
CA ALA A 146 -13.42 -4.95 -15.10
C ALA A 146 -13.22 -3.99 -16.27
N VAL A 147 -11.96 -3.65 -16.55
CA VAL A 147 -11.58 -2.80 -17.68
C VAL A 147 -10.50 -3.50 -18.49
N ASP A 148 -10.80 -3.77 -19.75
CA ASP A 148 -9.84 -4.37 -20.66
C ASP A 148 -9.04 -3.27 -21.38
N VAL A 149 -7.71 -3.36 -21.28
CA VAL A 149 -6.77 -2.46 -21.96
C VAL A 149 -5.71 -3.29 -22.68
N THR A 150 -5.26 -2.80 -23.83
CA THR A 150 -4.18 -3.47 -24.54
C THR A 150 -2.85 -3.33 -23.80
N GLN A 151 -1.91 -4.22 -24.10
CA GLN A 151 -0.56 -4.15 -23.54
C GLN A 151 0.14 -2.82 -23.89
N SER A 152 -0.04 -2.34 -25.11
CA SER A 152 0.53 -1.06 -25.55
C SER A 152 -0.07 0.13 -24.79
N THR A 153 -1.38 0.11 -24.53
CA THR A 153 -2.06 1.13 -23.72
C THR A 153 -1.54 1.11 -22.28
N ALA A 154 -1.41 -0.07 -21.68
CA ALA A 154 -0.87 -0.20 -20.33
C ALA A 154 0.57 0.32 -20.23
N LEU A 155 1.42 0.03 -21.23
CA LEU A 155 2.79 0.57 -21.29
C LEU A 155 2.78 2.10 -21.42
N GLY A 156 1.91 2.66 -22.25
CA GLY A 156 1.74 4.11 -22.40
C GLY A 156 1.34 4.78 -21.09
N ILE A 157 0.36 4.23 -20.37
CA ILE A 157 -0.10 4.75 -19.07
C ILE A 157 1.03 4.74 -18.03
N VAL A 158 1.79 3.64 -17.95
CA VAL A 158 2.94 3.54 -17.06
C VAL A 158 4.02 4.57 -17.38
N ALA A 159 4.33 4.76 -18.66
CA ALA A 159 5.29 5.76 -19.12
C ALA A 159 4.81 7.18 -18.78
N GLN A 160 3.54 7.48 -19.04
CA GLN A 160 2.92 8.77 -18.74
C GLN A 160 2.94 9.08 -17.24
N TYR A 161 2.62 8.11 -16.37
CA TYR A 161 2.71 8.28 -14.93
C TYR A 161 4.12 8.66 -14.47
N ARG A 162 5.14 7.93 -14.98
CA ARG A 162 6.53 8.17 -14.62
C ARG A 162 7.09 9.49 -15.16
N ALA A 163 6.57 9.94 -16.29
CA ALA A 163 6.92 11.24 -16.85
C ALA A 163 6.26 12.39 -16.09
N MET A 164 5.01 12.21 -15.66
CA MET A 164 4.26 13.22 -14.90
C MET A 164 4.78 13.38 -13.46
N TYR A 165 5.22 12.29 -12.84
CA TYR A 165 5.71 12.27 -11.45
C TYR A 165 7.15 11.74 -11.38
N PRO A 166 8.14 12.48 -11.93
CA PRO A 166 9.52 11.98 -12.11
C PRO A 166 10.25 11.74 -10.78
N ASN A 167 9.88 12.44 -9.72
CA ASN A 167 10.50 12.27 -8.41
C ASN A 167 10.15 10.93 -7.75
N ILE A 168 9.02 10.30 -8.14
CA ILE A 168 8.63 8.99 -7.63
C ILE A 168 9.60 7.89 -8.11
N PRO A 169 9.89 7.72 -9.40
CA PRO A 169 10.97 6.82 -9.86
C PRO A 169 12.33 7.13 -9.25
N GLN A 170 12.64 8.40 -9.03
CA GLN A 170 13.89 8.79 -8.36
C GLN A 170 13.93 8.30 -6.91
N LEU A 171 12.81 8.40 -6.17
CA LEU A 171 12.69 7.85 -4.83
C LEU A 171 12.94 6.33 -4.81
N TRP A 172 12.48 5.59 -5.82
CA TRP A 172 12.79 4.15 -5.91
C TRP A 172 14.29 3.89 -6.08
N SER A 173 14.97 4.70 -6.89
CA SER A 173 16.42 4.61 -7.04
C SER A 173 17.16 4.90 -5.73
N ILE A 174 16.71 5.91 -4.99
CA ILE A 174 17.23 6.23 -3.65
C ILE A 174 17.00 5.05 -2.70
N GLY A 175 15.80 4.47 -2.69
CA GLY A 175 15.48 3.29 -1.89
C GLY A 175 16.45 2.12 -2.18
N LYS A 176 16.80 1.91 -3.45
CA LYS A 176 17.81 0.93 -3.83
C LYS A 176 19.18 1.25 -3.25
N GLN A 177 19.59 2.50 -3.30
CA GLN A 177 20.85 2.93 -2.71
C GLN A 177 20.89 2.73 -1.19
N LEU A 178 19.79 3.03 -0.49
CA LEU A 178 19.68 2.79 0.96
C LEU A 178 19.88 1.31 1.30
N LEU A 179 19.34 0.39 0.50
CA LEU A 179 19.56 -1.05 0.69
C LEU A 179 21.04 -1.43 0.47
N PHE A 180 21.74 -0.83 -0.50
CA PHE A 180 23.18 -1.03 -0.65
C PHE A 180 23.95 -0.50 0.55
N TYR A 181 23.60 0.67 1.07
CA TYR A 181 24.23 1.22 2.28
C TYR A 181 24.00 0.36 3.52
N MET A 182 22.87 -0.37 3.61
CA MET A 182 22.66 -1.35 4.69
C MET A 182 23.61 -2.55 4.61
N LEU A 183 24.10 -2.89 3.41
CA LEU A 183 25.10 -3.95 3.21
C LEU A 183 26.51 -3.45 3.52
N ASP A 184 26.73 -2.15 3.36
CA ASP A 184 28.01 -1.52 3.67
C ASP A 184 28.17 -1.43 5.19
N ARG A 185 29.22 -2.05 5.71
CA ARG A 185 29.56 -2.06 7.13
C ARG A 185 30.45 -0.89 7.53
N THR A 186 30.54 0.15 6.69
CA THR A 186 31.27 1.36 7.01
C THR A 186 30.54 2.13 8.11
N GLU A 187 31.29 2.85 8.95
CA GLU A 187 30.75 3.67 10.03
C GLU A 187 30.03 4.95 9.55
N GLN A 188 29.85 5.09 8.23
CA GLN A 188 29.18 6.26 7.67
C GLN A 188 27.68 6.22 7.92
N SER A 189 27.15 7.31 8.42
CA SER A 189 25.71 7.48 8.63
C SER A 189 25.04 7.96 7.33
N TYR A 190 24.18 7.14 6.78
CA TYR A 190 23.37 7.48 5.60
C TYR A 190 21.95 7.82 6.02
N SER A 191 21.38 8.86 5.45
CA SER A 191 20.01 9.28 5.72
C SER A 191 19.33 9.82 4.46
N TYR A 192 18.00 9.69 4.40
CA TYR A 192 17.16 10.32 3.39
C TYR A 192 15.89 10.85 4.03
N GLY A 193 15.76 12.18 4.08
CA GLY A 193 14.64 12.81 4.80
C GLY A 193 14.59 12.32 6.25
N PRO A 194 13.43 11.81 6.70
CA PRO A 194 13.28 11.33 8.08
C PRO A 194 13.80 9.90 8.30
N LEU A 195 14.37 9.26 7.29
CA LEU A 195 14.86 7.89 7.33
C LEU A 195 16.37 7.87 7.55
N SER A 196 16.87 6.97 8.38
CA SER A 196 18.31 6.73 8.55
C SER A 196 18.65 5.25 8.44
N VAL A 197 19.77 4.96 7.79
CA VAL A 197 20.26 3.60 7.59
C VAL A 197 20.93 3.08 8.85
N ALA A 198 20.58 1.85 9.21
CA ALA A 198 21.27 1.06 10.24
C ALA A 198 21.69 -0.28 9.62
N SER A 199 22.49 -1.06 10.34
CA SER A 199 22.90 -2.39 9.88
C SER A 199 21.67 -3.28 9.70
N ASN A 200 21.45 -3.77 8.46
CA ASN A 200 20.30 -4.58 8.09
C ASN A 200 18.93 -3.97 8.45
N ALA A 201 18.83 -2.65 8.59
CA ALA A 201 17.58 -1.99 8.97
C ALA A 201 17.51 -0.55 8.47
N LEU A 202 16.29 -0.05 8.36
CA LEU A 202 15.98 1.36 8.13
C LEU A 202 15.26 1.91 9.36
N LYS A 203 15.84 2.90 10.02
CA LYS A 203 15.22 3.57 11.16
C LYS A 203 14.13 4.52 10.66
N LEU A 204 12.95 4.41 11.23
CA LEU A 204 11.77 5.23 10.91
C LEU A 204 11.67 6.44 11.85
N PRO A 205 10.88 7.48 11.50
CA PRO A 205 10.70 8.67 12.33
C PRO A 205 10.18 8.40 13.74
N ASN A 206 9.40 7.34 13.91
CA ASN A 206 8.86 6.92 15.20
C ASN A 206 9.89 6.16 16.08
N GLY A 207 11.15 6.07 15.65
CA GLY A 207 12.22 5.36 16.33
C GLY A 207 12.25 3.85 16.11
N MET A 208 11.27 3.29 15.42
CA MET A 208 11.22 1.86 15.09
C MET A 208 12.08 1.55 13.86
N TYR A 209 12.31 0.28 13.62
CA TYR A 209 13.17 -0.19 12.53
C TYR A 209 12.39 -1.08 11.57
N LEU A 210 12.51 -0.79 10.27
CA LEU A 210 12.15 -1.71 9.21
C LEU A 210 13.32 -2.67 9.01
N GLN A 211 13.13 -3.92 9.45
CA GLN A 211 14.20 -4.91 9.53
C GLN A 211 14.36 -5.69 8.23
N TYR A 212 15.61 -5.90 7.84
CA TYR A 212 16.03 -6.77 6.72
C TYR A 212 17.05 -7.78 7.22
N PRO A 213 16.66 -8.77 8.03
CA PRO A 213 17.58 -9.72 8.64
C PRO A 213 18.38 -10.46 7.57
N HIS A 214 19.70 -10.55 7.76
CA HIS A 214 20.62 -11.21 6.84
C HIS A 214 20.52 -10.68 5.40
N LEU A 215 20.34 -9.37 5.24
CA LEU A 215 20.29 -8.72 3.94
C LEU A 215 21.54 -9.07 3.14
N ARG A 216 21.36 -9.50 1.91
CA ARG A 216 22.41 -9.84 0.94
C ARG A 216 21.97 -9.47 -0.47
N TYR A 217 22.92 -9.25 -1.34
CA TYR A 217 22.67 -8.96 -2.75
C TYR A 217 23.24 -10.08 -3.61
N SER A 218 22.39 -10.75 -4.38
CA SER A 218 22.75 -11.86 -5.25
C SER A 218 21.80 -11.90 -6.45
N ASN A 219 22.31 -12.29 -7.61
CA ASN A 219 21.54 -12.40 -8.86
C ASN A 219 20.73 -11.12 -9.19
N ASN A 220 21.31 -9.96 -8.94
CA ASN A 220 20.69 -8.64 -9.17
C ASN A 220 19.43 -8.39 -8.30
N GLU A 221 19.28 -9.12 -7.20
CA GLU A 221 18.19 -8.97 -6.24
C GLU A 221 18.71 -8.81 -4.81
N PHE A 222 17.98 -8.04 -4.00
CA PHE A 222 18.19 -8.02 -2.56
C PHE A 222 17.39 -9.16 -1.92
N ILE A 223 18.04 -9.92 -1.08
CA ILE A 223 17.48 -11.08 -0.40
C ILE A 223 17.62 -10.87 1.10
N TYR A 224 16.56 -11.13 1.84
CA TYR A 224 16.58 -11.07 3.31
C TYR A 224 15.66 -12.14 3.91
N ASP A 225 15.88 -12.48 5.16
CA ASP A 225 15.11 -13.52 5.84
C ASP A 225 13.91 -12.88 6.54
N SER A 226 12.71 -13.39 6.26
CA SER A 226 11.53 -12.93 6.97
C SER A 226 11.39 -13.72 8.28
N GLY A 227 11.13 -13.01 9.39
CA GLY A 227 11.00 -13.60 10.71
C GLY A 227 9.84 -14.60 10.90
N ARG A 228 9.06 -14.87 9.85
CA ARG A 228 8.02 -15.91 9.85
C ARG A 228 8.54 -17.16 9.14
N ASN A 229 8.76 -18.21 9.91
CA ASN A 229 9.08 -19.58 9.40
C ASN A 229 10.36 -19.69 8.56
N GLY A 230 11.35 -18.82 8.75
CA GLY A 230 12.61 -18.87 8.01
C GLY A 230 12.48 -18.68 6.49
N ILE A 231 11.38 -18.07 6.04
CA ILE A 231 11.16 -17.84 4.60
C ILE A 231 12.07 -16.71 4.14
N THR A 232 12.95 -17.00 3.20
CA THR A 232 13.75 -16.02 2.48
C THR A 232 12.85 -15.23 1.54
N ARG A 233 12.93 -13.91 1.57
CA ARG A 233 12.22 -13.03 0.65
C ARG A 233 13.19 -12.30 -0.24
N THR A 234 12.83 -12.15 -1.51
CA THR A 234 13.56 -11.33 -2.46
C THR A 234 12.88 -9.97 -2.62
N HIS A 235 13.69 -8.92 -2.60
CA HIS A 235 13.31 -7.61 -3.10
C HIS A 235 13.89 -7.46 -4.51
N GLY A 236 13.05 -7.63 -5.50
CA GLY A 236 13.37 -7.23 -6.87
C GLY A 236 13.49 -5.71 -6.99
N PRO A 237 13.98 -5.19 -8.12
CA PRO A 237 14.21 -3.76 -8.32
C PRO A 237 12.96 -2.87 -8.20
N VAL A 238 11.79 -3.45 -8.05
CA VAL A 238 10.49 -2.75 -7.94
C VAL A 238 9.91 -2.82 -6.53
N SER A 239 10.50 -3.57 -5.60
CA SER A 239 9.95 -3.77 -4.25
C SER A 239 10.32 -2.66 -3.25
N TYR A 240 10.93 -1.57 -3.71
CA TYR A 240 11.34 -0.43 -2.85
C TYR A 240 10.19 0.34 -2.21
N THR A 241 9.00 0.06 -2.63
CA THR A 241 7.77 0.69 -2.12
C THR A 241 7.44 0.30 -0.68
N HIS A 242 8.08 -0.73 -0.14
CA HIS A 242 8.00 -1.02 1.30
C HIS A 242 8.75 0.00 2.16
N LEU A 243 9.59 0.84 1.55
CA LEU A 243 10.22 1.98 2.22
C LEU A 243 9.26 3.16 2.41
N THR A 244 8.17 3.19 1.65
CA THR A 244 7.09 4.13 1.88
C THR A 244 6.26 3.63 3.05
N LEU A 245 6.53 4.16 4.21
CA LEU A 245 5.84 4.19 5.49
C LEU A 245 4.75 3.13 5.77
N PRO A 246 4.68 2.61 6.98
CA PRO A 246 3.50 1.92 7.48
C PRO A 246 2.33 2.91 7.44
N THR A 247 1.51 2.82 6.41
CA THR A 247 0.42 3.74 6.12
C THR A 247 -0.87 3.37 6.85
N THR A 248 -0.81 2.56 7.88
CA THR A 248 -1.97 2.26 8.68
C THR A 248 -1.80 2.85 10.07
N LEU A 249 -2.25 4.07 10.23
CA LEU A 249 -2.85 4.48 11.49
C LEU A 249 -4.17 3.71 11.57
N VAL A 250 -4.21 2.66 12.36
CA VAL A 250 -5.46 2.12 12.87
C VAL A 250 -5.78 2.97 14.07
N VAL A 251 -6.73 3.87 13.92
CA VAL A 251 -7.45 4.48 15.03
C VAL A 251 -8.57 3.54 15.39
#